data_5cf82aa3c7e3e0da9797b344157d56cc
#
_entry.id   5cf82aa3c7e3e0da9797b344157d56cc
#
_cell.length_a   1.000
_cell.length_b   1.000
_cell.length_c   1.000
_cell.angle_alpha   90.00
_cell.angle_beta   90.00
_cell.angle_gamma   90.00
#
_symmetry.space_group_name_H-M   'P 1'
#
loop_
_entity.id
_entity.type
_entity.pdbx_description
1 polymer ?
#
loop_
_entity_poly.entity_id
_entity_poly.type
_entity_poly.pdbx_seq_one_letter_code
_entity_poly.pdbx_strand_id
1 'polypeptide(L)'
;AELEKDVRIKEIKVERVLPSKLKITIEEEKPFVKVKQGEKILVANEQGEIFSYSKELAFNDLVLLNVSNANDMKEYLTIVKNIEDKELLSFISEIYKIDKEMKIILNDGVYIKTDGTVDKKRYEIAKRLYKKLKNEGKEFSYIDIRFEDYIVK
;
A
#
# COMPACT_ATOMS: atom_id res chain seq x y z
N ALA A 1 -9.30 27.05 -11.02
CA ALA A 1 -8.26 28.06 -10.85
C ALA A 1 -7.03 27.52 -10.09
N GLU A 2 -6.47 28.24 -9.13
CA GLU A 2 -5.25 27.79 -8.44
C GLU A 2 -5.48 26.55 -7.55
N LEU A 3 -6.63 26.45 -6.90
CA LEU A 3 -6.99 25.31 -6.04
C LEU A 3 -7.12 24.00 -6.83
N GLU A 4 -7.59 24.03 -8.06
CA GLU A 4 -7.71 22.84 -8.92
C GLU A 4 -6.36 22.25 -9.36
N LYS A 5 -5.29 23.01 -9.19
CA LYS A 5 -3.90 22.56 -9.49
C LYS A 5 -3.21 21.93 -8.30
N ASP A 6 -3.81 22.00 -7.10
CA ASP A 6 -3.24 21.37 -5.92
C ASP A 6 -3.50 19.86 -5.99
N VAL A 7 -2.44 19.09 -6.13
CA VAL A 7 -2.49 17.62 -6.22
C VAL A 7 -3.10 16.92 -4.99
N ARG A 8 -3.32 17.65 -3.91
CA ARG A 8 -4.00 17.16 -2.71
C ARG A 8 -5.52 17.28 -2.79
N ILE A 9 -6.03 17.97 -3.81
CA ILE A 9 -7.46 18.19 -4.02
C ILE A 9 -7.95 17.24 -5.09
N LYS A 10 -8.88 16.39 -4.72
CA LYS A 10 -9.53 15.44 -5.61
C LYS A 10 -10.68 16.07 -6.39
N GLU A 11 -11.50 16.84 -5.71
CA GLU A 11 -12.67 17.49 -6.30
C GLU A 11 -12.98 18.82 -5.61
N ILE A 12 -13.40 19.81 -6.40
CA ILE A 12 -13.94 21.08 -5.91
C ILE A 12 -15.34 21.26 -6.48
N LYS A 13 -16.32 21.46 -5.59
CA LYS A 13 -17.69 21.85 -5.97
C LYS A 13 -17.99 23.25 -5.51
N VAL A 14 -18.45 24.10 -6.43
CA VAL A 14 -18.87 25.47 -6.13
C VAL A 14 -20.36 25.61 -6.42
N GLU A 15 -21.14 25.90 -5.40
CA GLU A 15 -22.58 26.09 -5.50
C GLU A 15 -22.95 27.52 -5.10
N ARG A 16 -23.78 28.17 -5.92
CA ARG A 16 -24.35 29.46 -5.58
C ARG A 16 -25.61 29.28 -4.77
N VAL A 17 -25.61 29.78 -3.56
CA VAL A 17 -26.77 29.80 -2.66
C VAL A 17 -27.33 31.22 -2.62
N LEU A 18 -28.51 31.43 -3.21
CA LEU A 18 -29.18 32.75 -3.24
C LEU A 18 -29.54 33.19 -1.80
N PRO A 19 -29.52 34.53 -1.52
CA PRO A 19 -29.31 35.62 -2.49
C PRO A 19 -27.82 35.98 -2.75
N SER A 20 -26.88 35.63 -1.88
CA SER A 20 -25.50 36.19 -1.96
C SER A 20 -24.42 35.28 -1.38
N LYS A 21 -24.65 33.96 -1.27
CA LYS A 21 -23.68 33.04 -0.69
C LYS A 21 -23.10 32.14 -1.77
N LEU A 22 -21.80 31.83 -1.62
CA LEU A 22 -21.11 30.74 -2.33
C LEU A 22 -20.81 29.64 -1.33
N LYS A 23 -21.14 28.40 -1.69
CA LYS A 23 -20.75 27.20 -0.95
C LYS A 23 -19.65 26.51 -1.76
N ILE A 24 -18.49 26.36 -1.13
CA ILE A 24 -17.34 25.66 -1.73
C ILE A 24 -17.17 24.36 -0.94
N THR A 25 -17.24 23.23 -1.62
CA THR A 25 -16.96 21.92 -1.05
C THR A 25 -15.67 21.40 -1.67
N ILE A 26 -14.70 21.02 -0.84
CA ILE A 26 -13.41 20.48 -1.27
C ILE A 26 -13.34 19.05 -0.79
N GLU A 27 -13.07 18.13 -1.70
CA GLU A 27 -12.71 16.74 -1.40
C GLU A 27 -11.20 16.59 -1.58
N GLU A 28 -10.51 16.19 -0.50
CA GLU A 28 -9.07 15.99 -0.52
C GLU A 28 -8.70 14.57 -0.96
N GLU A 29 -7.55 14.44 -1.62
CA GLU A 29 -6.98 13.14 -1.93
C GLU A 29 -6.63 12.39 -0.64
N LYS A 30 -6.93 11.08 -0.65
CA LYS A 30 -6.64 10.20 0.48
C LYS A 30 -5.36 9.42 0.23
N PRO A 31 -4.37 9.56 1.11
CA PRO A 31 -3.19 8.71 1.06
C PRO A 31 -3.57 7.24 1.22
N PHE A 32 -3.04 6.40 0.32
CA PHE A 32 -3.27 4.96 0.33
C PHE A 32 -2.01 4.18 0.67
N VAL A 33 -0.86 4.61 0.13
CA VAL A 33 0.44 3.99 0.36
C VAL A 33 1.53 5.05 0.48
N LYS A 34 2.64 4.70 1.13
CA LYS A 34 3.90 5.44 1.02
C LYS A 34 4.71 4.88 -0.13
N VAL A 35 5.41 5.75 -0.84
CA VAL A 35 6.27 5.37 -1.97
C VAL A 35 7.67 5.90 -1.74
N LYS A 36 8.64 5.01 -1.70
CA LYS A 36 10.06 5.36 -1.63
C LYS A 36 10.61 5.59 -3.03
N GLN A 37 11.14 6.78 -3.25
CA GLN A 37 11.84 7.16 -4.49
C GLN A 37 13.22 7.73 -4.10
N GLY A 38 14.26 6.91 -4.23
CA GLY A 38 15.58 7.26 -3.73
C GLY A 38 15.56 7.48 -2.21
N GLU A 39 15.95 8.65 -1.76
CA GLU A 39 15.95 9.03 -0.33
C GLU A 39 14.63 9.67 0.14
N LYS A 40 13.71 9.93 -0.77
CA LYS A 40 12.43 10.57 -0.46
C LYS A 40 11.33 9.54 -0.23
N ILE A 41 10.47 9.82 0.75
CA ILE A 41 9.23 9.10 0.95
C ILE A 41 8.09 10.05 0.62
N LEU A 42 7.30 9.66 -0.37
CA LEU A 42 6.11 10.35 -0.84
C LEU A 42 4.89 9.52 -0.50
N VAL A 43 3.70 10.04 -0.75
CA VAL A 43 2.45 9.30 -0.65
C VAL A 43 1.78 9.19 -2.01
N ALA A 44 1.02 8.13 -2.21
CA ALA A 44 0.19 7.95 -3.40
C ALA A 44 -1.24 7.57 -3.01
N ASN A 45 -2.20 7.94 -3.86
CA ASN A 45 -3.57 7.50 -3.75
C ASN A 45 -3.76 6.07 -4.32
N GLU A 46 -4.99 5.57 -4.30
CA GLU A 46 -5.33 4.23 -4.83
C GLU A 46 -5.10 4.07 -6.34
N GLN A 47 -5.00 5.16 -7.08
CA GLN A 47 -4.71 5.19 -8.52
C GLN A 47 -3.20 5.19 -8.79
N GLY A 48 -2.39 5.41 -7.76
CA GLY A 48 -0.94 5.49 -7.88
C GLY A 48 -0.43 6.89 -8.22
N GLU A 49 -1.30 7.90 -8.14
CA GLU A 49 -0.91 9.28 -8.31
C GLU A 49 -0.16 9.75 -7.06
N ILE A 50 1.07 10.22 -7.29
CA ILE A 50 1.97 10.65 -6.22
C ILE A 50 1.70 12.11 -5.90
N PHE A 51 1.55 12.41 -4.62
CA PHE A 51 1.45 13.76 -4.13
C PHE A 51 2.31 13.98 -2.88
N SER A 52 2.78 15.22 -2.70
CA SER A 52 3.52 15.56 -1.50
C SER A 52 2.56 15.92 -0.37
N TYR A 53 2.83 15.36 0.81
CA TYR A 53 2.11 15.70 2.01
C TYR A 53 3.00 16.52 2.95
N SER A 54 2.40 17.36 3.77
CA SER A 54 3.17 18.08 4.78
C SER A 54 3.78 17.10 5.79
N LYS A 55 5.02 17.38 6.22
CA LYS A 55 5.80 16.49 7.11
C LYS A 55 5.15 16.21 8.47
N GLU A 56 4.07 16.92 8.81
CA GLU A 56 3.43 16.85 10.13
C GLU A 56 2.47 15.67 10.30
N LEU A 57 2.06 15.02 9.20
CA LEU A 57 1.20 13.86 9.26
C LEU A 57 2.05 12.58 9.12
N ALA A 58 2.31 11.95 10.26
CA ALA A 58 2.95 10.64 10.28
C ALA A 58 1.95 9.58 9.81
N PHE A 59 2.07 9.16 8.55
CA PHE A 59 1.31 8.03 7.99
C PHE A 59 1.94 6.70 8.39
N ASN A 60 2.01 6.44 9.70
CA ASN A 60 2.64 5.23 10.23
C ASN A 60 1.89 3.95 9.83
N ASP A 61 0.58 4.08 9.54
CA ASP A 61 -0.29 2.95 9.20
C ASP A 61 -0.28 2.59 7.71
N LEU A 62 0.42 3.36 6.87
CA LEU A 62 0.48 3.10 5.45
C LEU A 62 1.67 2.20 5.09
N VAL A 63 1.41 1.21 4.23
CA VAL A 63 2.45 0.33 3.69
C VAL A 63 3.45 1.12 2.86
N LEU A 64 4.74 0.84 3.05
CA LEU A 64 5.82 1.41 2.26
C LEU A 64 6.07 0.56 1.01
N LEU A 65 5.98 1.19 -0.15
CA LEU A 65 6.35 0.60 -1.43
C LEU A 65 7.72 1.11 -1.85
N ASN A 66 8.66 0.20 -2.06
CA ASN A 66 9.99 0.53 -2.60
C ASN A 66 9.97 0.27 -4.12
N VAL A 67 9.53 1.29 -4.86
CA VAL A 67 9.28 1.19 -6.31
C VAL A 67 10.50 1.65 -7.08
N SER A 68 11.23 0.70 -7.66
CA SER A 68 12.40 0.99 -8.50
C SER A 68 12.02 1.41 -9.92
N ASN A 69 10.88 0.92 -10.43
CA ASN A 69 10.38 1.21 -11.77
C ASN A 69 8.92 1.66 -11.68
N ALA A 70 8.64 2.85 -12.16
CA ALA A 70 7.28 3.43 -12.15
C ALA A 70 6.24 2.55 -12.87
N ASN A 71 6.64 1.78 -13.87
CA ASN A 71 5.74 0.87 -14.59
C ASN A 71 5.21 -0.27 -13.71
N ASP A 72 5.89 -0.59 -12.62
CA ASP A 72 5.47 -1.64 -11.69
C ASP A 72 4.44 -1.13 -10.66
N MET A 73 4.18 0.16 -10.56
CA MET A 73 3.28 0.75 -9.57
C MET A 73 1.92 0.05 -9.51
N LYS A 74 1.35 -0.26 -10.67
CA LYS A 74 0.06 -0.95 -10.75
C LYS A 74 0.08 -2.32 -10.07
N GLU A 75 1.16 -3.08 -10.23
CA GLU A 75 1.33 -4.39 -9.59
C GLU A 75 1.41 -4.25 -8.08
N TYR A 76 2.20 -3.29 -7.57
CA TYR A 76 2.29 -2.99 -6.13
C TYR A 76 0.92 -2.63 -5.54
N LEU A 77 0.18 -1.75 -6.19
CA LEU A 77 -1.15 -1.33 -5.73
C LEU A 77 -2.15 -2.49 -5.74
N THR A 78 -2.08 -3.36 -6.75
CA THR A 78 -2.90 -4.56 -6.82
C THR A 78 -2.64 -5.47 -5.62
N ILE A 79 -1.39 -5.68 -5.25
CA ILE A 79 -1.00 -6.48 -4.08
C ILE A 79 -1.58 -5.85 -2.81
N VAL A 80 -1.38 -4.55 -2.58
CA VAL A 80 -1.90 -3.87 -1.38
C VAL A 80 -3.41 -3.95 -1.31
N LYS A 81 -4.12 -3.76 -2.42
CA LYS A 81 -5.59 -3.86 -2.49
C LYS A 81 -6.10 -5.28 -2.21
N ASN A 82 -5.34 -6.30 -2.59
CA ASN A 82 -5.68 -7.70 -2.31
C ASN A 82 -5.40 -8.08 -0.85
N ILE A 83 -4.57 -7.33 -0.14
CA ILE A 83 -4.36 -7.48 1.29
C ILE A 83 -5.40 -6.63 2.03
N GLU A 84 -6.63 -7.10 2.15
CA GLU A 84 -7.70 -6.38 2.87
C GLU A 84 -7.58 -6.51 4.39
N ASP A 85 -6.82 -7.48 4.86
CA ASP A 85 -6.68 -7.78 6.28
C ASP A 85 -5.78 -6.73 6.97
N LYS A 86 -6.39 -5.90 7.82
CA LYS A 86 -5.69 -4.83 8.54
C LYS A 86 -4.59 -5.35 9.48
N GLU A 87 -4.76 -6.55 10.02
CA GLU A 87 -3.73 -7.16 10.87
C GLU A 87 -2.51 -7.52 10.03
N LEU A 88 -2.70 -8.13 8.85
CA LEU A 88 -1.59 -8.42 7.95
C LEU A 88 -0.89 -7.14 7.49
N LEU A 89 -1.66 -6.11 7.11
CA LEU A 89 -1.08 -4.81 6.73
C LEU A 89 -0.21 -4.22 7.84
N SER A 90 -0.60 -4.39 9.12
CA SER A 90 0.19 -3.90 10.26
C SER A 90 1.51 -4.64 10.48
N PHE A 91 1.64 -5.86 9.94
CA PHE A 91 2.88 -6.63 10.00
C PHE A 91 3.88 -6.25 8.89
N ILE A 92 3.43 -5.54 7.86
CA ILE A 92 4.24 -5.23 6.69
C ILE A 92 5.15 -4.04 6.96
N SER A 93 6.45 -4.24 6.82
CA SER A 93 7.47 -3.19 6.84
C SER A 93 7.54 -2.48 5.49
N GLU A 94 7.76 -3.25 4.43
CA GLU A 94 7.81 -2.73 3.06
C GLU A 94 7.49 -3.79 2.02
N ILE A 95 7.15 -3.35 0.82
CA ILE A 95 7.00 -4.20 -0.37
C ILE A 95 8.01 -3.74 -1.41
N TYR A 96 8.78 -4.67 -1.97
CA TYR A 96 9.74 -4.37 -3.03
C TYR A 96 9.81 -5.49 -4.07
N LYS A 97 10.38 -5.18 -5.23
CA LYS A 97 10.58 -6.11 -6.34
C LYS A 97 12.07 -6.30 -6.63
N ILE A 98 12.52 -7.55 -6.65
CA ILE A 98 13.87 -7.93 -7.06
C ILE A 98 13.76 -9.07 -8.08
N ASP A 99 14.44 -8.93 -9.21
CA ASP A 99 14.52 -9.99 -10.24
C ASP A 99 13.14 -10.54 -10.65
N LYS A 100 12.16 -9.65 -10.82
CA LYS A 100 10.76 -9.96 -11.14
C LYS A 100 9.95 -10.63 -10.01
N GLU A 101 10.53 -10.86 -8.84
CA GLU A 101 9.83 -11.36 -7.67
C GLU A 101 9.36 -10.20 -6.77
N MET A 102 8.07 -10.21 -6.45
CA MET A 102 7.51 -9.31 -5.44
C MET A 102 7.67 -9.92 -4.06
N LYS A 103 8.23 -9.15 -3.13
CA LYS A 103 8.46 -9.55 -1.74
C LYS A 103 7.78 -8.58 -0.79
N ILE A 104 6.98 -9.13 0.10
CA ILE A 104 6.36 -8.40 1.22
C ILE A 104 7.19 -8.71 2.46
N ILE A 105 7.91 -7.72 2.98
CA ILE A 105 8.74 -7.88 4.17
C ILE A 105 7.91 -7.59 5.41
N LEU A 106 7.91 -8.50 6.34
CA LEU A 106 7.27 -8.35 7.64
C LEU A 106 8.24 -7.71 8.66
N ASN A 107 7.68 -7.17 9.73
CA ASN A 107 8.45 -6.42 10.74
C ASN A 107 9.54 -7.25 11.43
N ASP A 108 9.45 -8.57 11.42
CA ASP A 108 10.43 -9.49 11.99
C ASP A 108 11.46 -10.01 10.96
N GLY A 109 11.40 -9.53 9.72
CA GLY A 109 12.31 -9.92 8.64
C GLY A 109 11.87 -11.14 7.83
N VAL A 110 10.85 -11.87 8.24
CA VAL A 110 10.21 -12.88 7.39
C VAL A 110 9.57 -12.20 6.19
N TYR A 111 9.58 -12.83 5.03
CA TYR A 111 8.94 -12.25 3.86
C TYR A 111 7.98 -13.22 3.16
N ILE A 112 7.00 -12.63 2.49
CA ILE A 112 6.03 -13.35 1.66
C ILE A 112 6.42 -13.10 0.19
N LYS A 113 6.63 -14.17 -0.59
CA LYS A 113 6.78 -14.09 -2.04
C LYS A 113 5.40 -14.09 -2.68
N THR A 114 5.17 -13.13 -3.53
CA THR A 114 3.87 -12.91 -4.18
C THR A 114 4.04 -12.38 -5.60
N ASP A 115 2.94 -12.17 -6.29
CA ASP A 115 2.84 -11.43 -7.54
C ASP A 115 1.45 -10.81 -7.69
N GLY A 116 1.22 -10.06 -8.76
CA GLY A 116 -0.05 -9.36 -8.99
C GLY A 116 -1.25 -10.28 -9.31
N THR A 117 -1.06 -11.59 -9.43
CA THR A 117 -2.14 -12.56 -9.73
C THR A 117 -2.71 -13.22 -8.49
N VAL A 118 -2.03 -13.09 -7.34
CA VAL A 118 -2.43 -13.71 -6.07
C VAL A 118 -3.69 -13.03 -5.52
N ASP A 119 -4.70 -13.83 -5.21
CA ASP A 119 -5.98 -13.35 -4.68
C ASP A 119 -5.96 -13.10 -3.16
N LYS A 120 -6.99 -12.41 -2.66
CA LYS A 120 -7.20 -12.10 -1.24
C LYS A 120 -7.09 -13.32 -0.33
N LYS A 121 -7.75 -14.43 -0.70
CA LYS A 121 -7.83 -15.62 0.13
C LYS A 121 -6.45 -16.19 0.45
N ARG A 122 -5.54 -16.11 -0.50
CA ARG A 122 -4.16 -16.60 -0.32
C ARG A 122 -3.39 -15.74 0.68
N TYR A 123 -3.60 -14.44 0.73
CA TYR A 123 -3.01 -13.57 1.74
C TYR A 123 -3.55 -13.87 3.15
N GLU A 124 -4.85 -14.14 3.28
CA GLU A 124 -5.44 -14.55 4.57
C GLU A 124 -4.87 -15.89 5.07
N ILE A 125 -4.68 -16.85 4.16
CA ILE A 125 -4.06 -18.13 4.49
C ILE A 125 -2.60 -17.94 4.88
N ALA A 126 -1.84 -17.11 4.15
CA ALA A 126 -0.44 -16.78 4.47
C ALA A 126 -0.32 -16.19 5.88
N LYS A 127 -1.21 -15.27 6.25
CA LYS A 127 -1.26 -14.71 7.61
C LYS A 127 -1.49 -15.79 8.66
N ARG A 128 -2.48 -16.67 8.45
CA ARG A 128 -2.76 -17.76 9.38
C ARG A 128 -1.59 -18.72 9.52
N LEU A 129 -0.96 -19.06 8.41
CA LEU A 129 0.22 -19.93 8.39
C LEU A 129 1.39 -19.28 9.12
N TYR A 130 1.68 -18.02 8.84
CA TYR A 130 2.70 -17.25 9.53
C TYR A 130 2.49 -17.28 11.07
N LYS A 131 1.28 -16.93 11.53
CA LYS A 131 0.95 -16.90 12.96
C LYS A 131 1.09 -18.30 13.58
N LYS A 132 0.62 -19.34 12.91
CA LYS A 132 0.73 -20.73 13.38
C LYS A 132 2.19 -21.14 13.56
N LEU A 133 3.04 -20.91 12.55
CA LEU A 133 4.46 -21.28 12.60
C LEU A 133 5.20 -20.54 13.70
N LYS A 134 4.92 -19.23 13.89
CA LYS A 134 5.49 -18.44 14.98
C LYS A 134 5.05 -18.96 16.36
N ASN A 135 3.79 -19.28 16.53
CA ASN A 135 3.27 -19.83 17.80
C ASN A 135 3.86 -21.20 18.12
N GLU A 136 4.19 -22.00 17.09
CA GLU A 136 4.87 -23.28 17.25
C GLU A 136 6.39 -23.14 17.46
N GLY A 137 6.93 -21.93 17.48
CA GLY A 137 8.36 -21.64 17.64
C GLY A 137 9.22 -22.10 16.45
N LYS A 138 8.63 -22.26 15.27
CA LYS A 138 9.35 -22.66 14.06
C LYS A 138 10.09 -21.48 13.47
N GLU A 139 11.34 -21.71 13.10
CA GLU A 139 12.15 -20.77 12.34
C GLU A 139 11.91 -20.96 10.83
N PHE A 140 11.65 -19.86 10.12
CA PHE A 140 11.50 -19.84 8.67
C PHE A 140 11.80 -18.45 8.14
N SER A 141 12.23 -18.38 6.90
CA SER A 141 12.64 -17.12 6.25
C SER A 141 11.56 -16.54 5.37
N TYR A 142 10.78 -17.39 4.70
CA TYR A 142 9.72 -16.91 3.81
C TYR A 142 8.56 -17.90 3.64
N ILE A 143 7.46 -17.38 3.15
CA ILE A 143 6.28 -18.11 2.68
C ILE A 143 6.05 -17.72 1.21
N ASP A 144 6.09 -18.66 0.30
CA ASP A 144 5.76 -18.42 -1.11
C ASP A 144 4.31 -18.80 -1.39
N ILE A 145 3.53 -17.83 -1.83
CA ILE A 145 2.09 -17.98 -2.05
C ILE A 145 1.69 -17.91 -3.53
N ARG A 146 2.65 -17.90 -4.44
CA ARG A 146 2.39 -17.81 -5.88
C ARG A 146 1.86 -19.08 -6.51
N PHE A 147 2.17 -20.23 -5.89
CA PHE A 147 1.83 -21.55 -6.40
C PHE A 147 0.63 -22.15 -5.66
N GLU A 148 0.05 -23.22 -6.21
CA GLU A 148 -1.09 -23.91 -5.58
C GLU A 148 -0.75 -24.35 -4.16
N ASP A 149 0.43 -24.95 -3.95
CA ASP A 149 0.96 -25.30 -2.64
C ASP A 149 1.76 -24.11 -2.05
N TYR A 150 1.63 -23.93 -0.73
CA TYR A 150 2.43 -22.94 0.02
C TYR A 150 3.79 -23.51 0.34
N ILE A 151 4.84 -22.83 -0.10
CA ILE A 151 6.23 -23.21 0.19
C ILE A 151 6.73 -22.38 1.37
N VAL A 152 7.17 -23.05 2.41
CA VAL A 152 7.79 -22.44 3.59
C VAL A 152 9.25 -22.88 3.67
N LYS A 153 10.15 -21.92 3.89
CA LYS A 153 11.58 -22.19 3.95
C LYS A 153 12.31 -21.34 4.98
#